data_7ea03262bd4520e5c7c14f285ed2c887
#
_entry.id   7ea03262bd4520e5c7c14f285ed2c887
#
_cell.length_a   1.000
_cell.length_b   1.000
_cell.length_c   1.000
_cell.angle_alpha   90.00
_cell.angle_beta   90.00
_cell.angle_gamma   90.00
#
_symmetry.space_group_name_H-M   'P 1'
#
loop_
_entity.id
_entity.type
_entity.pdbx_description
1 polymer ?
#
loop_
_entity_poly.entity_id
_entity_poly.type
_entity_poly.pdbx_seq_one_letter_code
_entity_poly.pdbx_strand_id
1 'polypeptide(L)'
;MVQEYFRASGSVNKRCIMYVQYLEYINFDSFDELTENVMNELGNEYQIASIVHDKDIDEVTGKIKDPHIHIVFYDTGRLSLRKLKEATKETKENYFEFMERKDAAFMYLIHAAKKDRNNYQYDISDVTANFDYEDYLKRIRMPSKNKLTINSLLQDVLDSKI
;
A
#
# COMPACT_ATOMS: atom_id res chain seq x y z
N MET A 1 13.86 -11.57 -6.23
CA MET A 1 13.56 -11.31 -4.89
C MET A 1 13.91 -9.92 -4.48
N VAL A 2 13.34 -9.49 -3.41
CA VAL A 2 13.56 -8.14 -2.94
C VAL A 2 15.02 -7.88 -2.64
N GLN A 3 15.66 -8.79 -1.94
CA GLN A 3 17.05 -8.59 -1.60
C GLN A 3 17.94 -8.52 -2.83
N GLU A 4 17.68 -9.40 -3.77
CA GLU A 4 18.44 -9.44 -5.00
C GLU A 4 18.26 -8.14 -5.77
N TYR A 5 17.04 -7.64 -5.81
CA TYR A 5 16.75 -6.40 -6.49
C TYR A 5 17.53 -5.24 -5.88
N PHE A 6 17.53 -5.15 -4.56
CA PHE A 6 18.25 -4.07 -3.89
C PHE A 6 19.74 -4.11 -4.20
N ARG A 7 20.32 -5.30 -4.24
CA ARG A 7 21.74 -5.42 -4.53
C ARG A 7 22.04 -5.10 -6.00
N ALA A 8 21.23 -5.63 -6.88
CA ALA A 8 21.49 -5.48 -8.30
C ALA A 8 21.25 -4.09 -8.80
N SER A 9 20.36 -3.35 -8.14
CA SER A 9 20.02 -2.03 -8.63
C SER A 9 20.27 -0.97 -7.58
N GLY A 10 21.42 -1.01 -6.99
CA GLY A 10 21.73 -0.08 -5.94
C GLY A 10 21.50 1.37 -6.32
N SER A 11 21.60 1.71 -7.60
CA SER A 11 21.42 3.06 -8.04
C SER A 11 19.95 3.39 -8.34
N VAL A 12 19.11 2.39 -8.41
CA VAL A 12 17.70 2.60 -8.74
C VAL A 12 16.96 3.04 -7.50
N ASN A 13 16.07 4.01 -7.65
CA ASN A 13 15.27 4.47 -6.54
C ASN A 13 14.24 3.44 -6.15
N LYS A 14 14.34 2.92 -4.95
CA LYS A 14 13.36 2.00 -4.41
C LYS A 14 12.45 2.84 -3.53
N ARG A 15 11.51 3.51 -4.16
CA ARG A 15 10.69 4.48 -3.46
C ARG A 15 9.43 3.92 -2.84
N CYS A 16 9.01 2.72 -3.26
CA CYS A 16 7.78 2.14 -2.76
C CYS A 16 7.96 0.66 -2.51
N ILE A 17 7.67 0.23 -1.29
CA ILE A 17 7.82 -1.18 -0.91
C ILE A 17 6.57 -1.58 -0.15
N MET A 18 6.07 -2.78 -0.42
CA MET A 18 4.95 -3.35 0.32
C MET A 18 5.45 -4.50 1.17
N TYR A 19 5.11 -4.48 2.45
CA TYR A 19 5.40 -5.58 3.36
C TYR A 19 4.13 -6.42 3.47
N VAL A 20 4.27 -7.75 3.29
CA VAL A 20 3.15 -8.67 3.38
C VAL A 20 3.54 -9.81 4.30
N GLN A 21 2.70 -10.11 5.28
CA GLN A 21 2.96 -11.24 6.17
C GLN A 21 1.62 -11.77 6.69
N TYR A 22 1.57 -13.05 6.99
CA TYR A 22 0.39 -13.59 7.64
C TYR A 22 0.31 -13.01 9.04
N LEU A 23 -0.91 -12.69 9.46
CA LEU A 23 -1.11 -12.08 10.76
C LEU A 23 -0.55 -12.94 11.88
N GLU A 24 -0.67 -14.25 11.75
CA GLU A 24 -0.19 -15.15 12.81
C GLU A 24 1.34 -15.20 12.88
N TYR A 25 2.03 -14.70 11.87
CA TYR A 25 3.50 -14.75 11.86
C TYR A 25 4.17 -13.40 12.07
N ILE A 26 3.42 -12.34 12.32
CA ILE A 26 4.07 -11.08 12.62
C ILE A 26 4.71 -11.20 14.01
N ASN A 27 5.75 -10.41 14.23
CA ASN A 27 6.51 -10.50 15.48
C ASN A 27 6.05 -9.45 16.48
N PHE A 28 4.75 -9.27 16.58
CA PHE A 28 4.09 -8.39 17.53
C PHE A 28 2.87 -9.13 18.03
N ASP A 29 2.34 -8.74 19.17
CA ASP A 29 1.18 -9.40 19.74
C ASP A 29 -0.09 -9.11 18.95
N SER A 30 -0.12 -8.00 18.24
CA SER A 30 -1.31 -7.65 17.44
C SER A 30 -0.91 -6.79 16.27
N PHE A 31 -1.82 -6.68 15.31
CA PHE A 31 -1.64 -5.81 14.18
C PHE A 31 -1.53 -4.34 14.64
N ASP A 32 -2.31 -3.97 15.66
CA ASP A 32 -2.28 -2.60 16.15
C ASP A 32 -0.90 -2.27 16.71
N GLU A 33 -0.28 -3.20 17.41
CA GLU A 33 1.05 -2.97 17.95
C GLU A 33 2.08 -2.84 16.85
N LEU A 34 1.99 -3.69 15.84
CA LEU A 34 2.89 -3.60 14.70
C LEU A 34 2.76 -2.24 14.03
N THR A 35 1.52 -1.85 13.74
CA THR A 35 1.27 -0.59 13.05
C THR A 35 1.74 0.59 13.88
N GLU A 36 1.48 0.57 15.17
CA GLU A 36 1.91 1.64 16.05
C GLU A 36 3.43 1.75 16.07
N ASN A 37 4.12 0.62 16.15
CA ASN A 37 5.57 0.64 16.15
C ASN A 37 6.14 1.20 14.86
N VAL A 38 5.55 0.77 13.73
CA VAL A 38 5.99 1.25 12.43
C VAL A 38 5.78 2.76 12.31
N MET A 39 4.63 3.24 12.75
CA MET A 39 4.34 4.67 12.68
C MET A 39 5.26 5.47 13.60
N ASN A 40 5.55 4.93 14.79
CA ASN A 40 6.43 5.62 15.71
C ASN A 40 7.86 5.70 15.18
N GLU A 41 8.34 4.63 14.57
CA GLU A 41 9.73 4.60 14.11
C GLU A 41 9.94 5.27 12.77
N LEU A 42 8.97 5.15 11.86
CA LEU A 42 9.15 5.59 10.49
C LEU A 42 8.15 6.64 10.02
N GLY A 43 7.16 6.96 10.84
CA GLY A 43 6.07 7.82 10.41
C GLY A 43 6.46 9.26 10.10
N ASN A 44 7.60 9.73 10.64
CA ASN A 44 8.08 11.07 10.35
C ASN A 44 8.95 11.10 9.10
N GLU A 45 9.31 9.92 8.60
CA GLU A 45 10.23 9.79 7.49
C GLU A 45 9.55 9.33 6.22
N TYR A 46 8.63 8.40 6.35
CA TYR A 46 8.01 7.76 5.20
C TYR A 46 6.50 7.95 5.22
N GLN A 47 5.90 7.86 4.04
CA GLN A 47 4.45 7.81 3.90
C GLN A 47 4.03 6.35 4.04
N ILE A 48 3.10 6.08 4.95
CA ILE A 48 2.79 4.70 5.34
C ILE A 48 1.29 4.49 5.41
N ALA A 49 0.83 3.35 4.88
CA ALA A 49 -0.56 2.93 5.03
C ALA A 49 -0.59 1.43 5.26
N SER A 50 -1.47 0.96 6.11
CA SER A 50 -1.47 -0.39 6.62
C SER A 50 -2.89 -0.93 6.75
N ILE A 51 -3.08 -2.23 6.46
CA ILE A 51 -4.40 -2.86 6.54
C ILE A 51 -4.24 -4.36 6.81
N VAL A 52 -5.29 -4.96 7.39
CA VAL A 52 -5.39 -6.41 7.48
C VAL A 52 -6.37 -6.87 6.43
N HIS A 53 -5.97 -7.86 5.63
CA HIS A 53 -6.87 -8.53 4.69
C HIS A 53 -7.32 -9.81 5.35
N ASP A 54 -8.54 -9.82 5.86
CA ASP A 54 -9.09 -10.98 6.54
C ASP A 54 -10.36 -11.49 5.86
N LYS A 55 -10.68 -10.97 4.69
CA LYS A 55 -11.88 -11.38 3.95
C LYS A 55 -11.58 -11.76 2.51
N ASP A 56 -10.31 -11.96 2.18
CA ASP A 56 -9.96 -12.38 0.83
C ASP A 56 -10.36 -13.84 0.62
N ILE A 57 -10.80 -14.16 -0.58
CA ILE A 57 -11.28 -15.49 -0.92
C ILE A 57 -10.22 -16.21 -1.76
N ASP A 58 -9.94 -17.45 -1.41
CA ASP A 58 -9.08 -18.30 -2.20
C ASP A 58 -9.91 -18.83 -3.37
N GLU A 59 -9.49 -18.50 -4.60
CA GLU A 59 -10.27 -18.86 -5.79
C GLU A 59 -10.33 -20.36 -6.02
N VAL A 60 -9.34 -21.10 -5.56
CA VAL A 60 -9.32 -22.54 -5.77
C VAL A 60 -10.26 -23.25 -4.80
N THR A 61 -10.21 -22.88 -3.53
CA THR A 61 -10.99 -23.57 -2.52
C THR A 61 -12.31 -22.91 -2.20
N GLY A 62 -12.46 -21.63 -2.55
CA GLY A 62 -13.66 -20.88 -2.20
C GLY A 62 -13.71 -20.46 -0.74
N LYS A 63 -12.64 -20.72 0.01
CA LYS A 63 -12.61 -20.38 1.42
C LYS A 63 -11.88 -19.06 1.64
N ILE A 64 -12.14 -18.47 2.80
CA ILE A 64 -11.46 -17.24 3.16
C ILE A 64 -10.00 -17.56 3.44
N LYS A 65 -9.09 -16.77 2.88
CA LYS A 65 -7.67 -16.96 3.12
C LYS A 65 -7.33 -16.60 4.56
N ASP A 66 -6.23 -17.15 5.05
CA ASP A 66 -5.75 -16.77 6.38
C ASP A 66 -5.47 -15.27 6.40
N PRO A 67 -5.78 -14.60 7.51
CA PRO A 67 -5.56 -13.17 7.58
C PRO A 67 -4.10 -12.81 7.33
N HIS A 68 -3.88 -11.78 6.53
CA HIS A 68 -2.53 -11.30 6.24
C HIS A 68 -2.55 -9.78 6.22
N ILE A 69 -1.39 -9.21 6.50
CA ILE A 69 -1.30 -7.76 6.57
C ILE A 69 -0.54 -7.23 5.38
N HIS A 70 -0.86 -5.99 5.02
CA HIS A 70 -0.15 -5.28 3.96
C HIS A 70 0.20 -3.90 4.50
N ILE A 71 1.46 -3.53 4.40
CA ILE A 71 1.89 -2.18 4.77
C ILE A 71 2.66 -1.62 3.59
N VAL A 72 2.22 -0.47 3.08
CA VAL A 72 2.90 0.20 1.97
C VAL A 72 3.73 1.34 2.54
N PHE A 73 5.00 1.36 2.16
CA PHE A 73 5.95 2.42 2.53
C PHE A 73 6.35 3.17 1.29
N TYR A 74 6.34 4.49 1.36
CA TYR A 74 6.76 5.31 0.22
C TYR A 74 7.58 6.50 0.71
N ASP A 75 8.60 6.86 -0.08
CA ASP A 75 9.36 8.08 0.15
C ASP A 75 9.78 8.62 -1.20
N THR A 76 9.96 9.94 -1.30
CA THR A 76 10.41 10.55 -2.53
C THR A 76 11.88 10.19 -2.81
N GLY A 77 12.62 9.82 -1.76
CA GLY A 77 13.96 9.33 -1.91
C GLY A 77 13.95 7.82 -1.91
N ARG A 78 15.04 7.23 -1.46
CA ARG A 78 15.16 5.78 -1.43
C ARG A 78 14.78 5.26 -0.04
N LEU A 79 13.98 4.22 0.01
CA LEU A 79 13.66 3.56 1.26
C LEU A 79 14.84 2.73 1.73
N SER A 80 14.97 2.57 3.03
CA SER A 80 15.99 1.72 3.63
C SER A 80 15.34 0.41 4.05
N LEU A 81 15.70 -0.68 3.38
CA LEU A 81 15.16 -1.99 3.73
C LEU A 81 15.52 -2.34 5.17
N ARG A 82 16.70 -1.97 5.63
CA ARG A 82 17.11 -2.25 7.00
C ARG A 82 16.14 -1.61 7.99
N LYS A 83 15.77 -0.34 7.73
CA LYS A 83 14.85 0.33 8.63
C LYS A 83 13.47 -0.32 8.61
N LEU A 84 13.02 -0.76 7.44
CA LEU A 84 11.73 -1.44 7.36
C LEU A 84 11.75 -2.74 8.14
N LYS A 85 12.84 -3.49 8.02
CA LYS A 85 12.96 -4.74 8.75
C LYS A 85 12.97 -4.50 10.25
N GLU A 86 13.67 -3.46 10.68
CA GLU A 86 13.74 -3.15 12.10
C GLU A 86 12.37 -2.75 12.65
N ALA A 87 11.66 -1.90 11.92
CA ALA A 87 10.38 -1.39 12.42
C ALA A 87 9.30 -2.48 12.43
N THR A 88 9.37 -3.42 11.50
CA THR A 88 8.40 -4.51 11.44
C THR A 88 8.87 -5.73 12.22
N LYS A 89 10.10 -5.73 12.71
CA LYS A 89 10.73 -6.87 13.37
C LYS A 89 10.72 -8.10 12.48
N GLU A 90 10.77 -7.87 11.16
CA GLU A 90 10.80 -8.95 10.19
C GLU A 90 12.24 -9.25 9.83
N THR A 91 12.64 -10.51 9.91
CA THR A 91 14.01 -10.89 9.62
C THR A 91 14.23 -11.32 8.18
N LYS A 92 13.16 -11.68 7.48
CA LYS A 92 13.28 -12.20 6.12
C LYS A 92 12.90 -11.17 5.10
N GLU A 93 13.74 -11.00 4.09
CA GLU A 93 13.52 -9.97 3.10
C GLU A 93 12.48 -10.34 2.07
N ASN A 94 12.16 -11.63 1.94
CA ASN A 94 11.20 -12.05 0.93
C ASN A 94 9.76 -11.61 1.23
N TYR A 95 9.50 -11.04 2.40
CA TYR A 95 8.17 -10.50 2.70
C TYR A 95 8.05 -9.02 2.33
N PHE A 96 9.10 -8.43 1.77
CA PHE A 96 9.09 -7.06 1.29
C PHE A 96 9.17 -7.08 -0.22
N GLU A 97 8.22 -6.42 -0.87
CA GLU A 97 8.15 -6.42 -2.32
C GLU A 97 8.28 -5.01 -2.87
N PHE A 98 9.18 -4.83 -3.82
CA PHE A 98 9.31 -3.55 -4.49
C PHE A 98 8.08 -3.30 -5.35
N MET A 99 7.50 -2.11 -5.20
CA MET A 99 6.32 -1.73 -5.97
C MET A 99 6.73 -0.64 -6.94
N GLU A 100 6.58 -0.92 -8.22
CA GLU A 100 7.00 0.02 -9.24
C GLU A 100 6.16 1.28 -9.24
N ARG A 101 4.88 1.17 -8.95
CA ARG A 101 3.96 2.29 -8.98
C ARG A 101 3.31 2.46 -7.63
N LYS A 102 3.59 3.59 -6.99
CA LYS A 102 3.07 3.78 -5.64
C LYS A 102 1.54 3.88 -5.62
N ASP A 103 0.95 4.51 -6.65
CA ASP A 103 -0.51 4.65 -6.66
C ASP A 103 -1.17 3.28 -6.72
N ALA A 104 -0.63 2.37 -7.52
CA ALA A 104 -1.16 1.02 -7.59
C ALA A 104 -1.01 0.30 -6.25
N ALA A 105 0.12 0.51 -5.57
CA ALA A 105 0.34 -0.12 -4.28
C ALA A 105 -0.67 0.36 -3.24
N PHE A 106 -0.88 1.67 -3.16
CA PHE A 106 -1.82 2.20 -2.18
C PHE A 106 -3.26 1.81 -2.51
N MET A 107 -3.60 1.73 -3.80
CA MET A 107 -4.94 1.29 -4.17
C MET A 107 -5.18 -0.18 -3.84
N TYR A 108 -4.13 -0.98 -3.89
CA TYR A 108 -4.27 -2.40 -3.63
C TYR A 108 -4.71 -2.69 -2.20
N LEU A 109 -4.43 -1.78 -1.27
CA LEU A 109 -4.79 -2.00 0.11
C LEU A 109 -6.29 -2.28 0.28
N ILE A 110 -7.14 -1.60 -0.50
CA ILE A 110 -8.57 -1.84 -0.41
C ILE A 110 -9.11 -2.47 -1.70
N HIS A 111 -8.21 -2.92 -2.59
CA HIS A 111 -8.57 -3.51 -3.88
C HIS A 111 -9.35 -2.51 -4.73
N ALA A 112 -8.89 -1.26 -4.76
CA ALA A 112 -9.60 -0.19 -5.45
C ALA A 112 -9.33 -0.14 -6.94
N ALA A 113 -8.30 -0.84 -7.41
CA ALA A 113 -7.98 -0.81 -8.83
C ALA A 113 -9.00 -1.60 -9.63
N LYS A 114 -9.23 -1.18 -10.87
CA LYS A 114 -10.22 -1.85 -11.72
C LYS A 114 -9.94 -3.34 -11.87
N LYS A 115 -8.68 -3.71 -11.95
CA LYS A 115 -8.31 -5.12 -12.12
C LYS A 115 -8.67 -5.95 -10.90
N ASP A 116 -8.85 -5.31 -9.75
CA ASP A 116 -9.16 -6.00 -8.50
C ASP A 116 -10.64 -5.96 -8.15
N ARG A 117 -11.50 -5.53 -9.09
CA ARG A 117 -12.90 -5.31 -8.76
C ARG A 117 -13.65 -6.55 -8.30
N ASN A 118 -13.16 -7.73 -8.65
CA ASN A 118 -13.81 -8.97 -8.23
C ASN A 118 -13.29 -9.47 -6.89
N ASN A 119 -12.27 -8.81 -6.34
CA ASN A 119 -11.77 -9.16 -5.02
C ASN A 119 -12.62 -8.48 -3.97
N TYR A 120 -12.53 -8.95 -2.73
CA TYR A 120 -13.26 -8.31 -1.66
C TYR A 120 -12.89 -6.83 -1.61
N GLN A 121 -13.87 -5.96 -1.48
CA GLN A 121 -13.63 -4.51 -1.46
C GLN A 121 -13.58 -4.04 -0.02
N TYR A 122 -12.37 -3.77 0.46
CA TYR A 122 -12.21 -3.27 1.83
C TYR A 122 -12.61 -1.81 1.91
N ASP A 123 -13.00 -1.37 3.10
CA ASP A 123 -13.41 0.00 3.29
C ASP A 123 -12.20 0.89 3.57
N ILE A 124 -12.31 2.15 3.17
CA ILE A 124 -11.24 3.12 3.44
C ILE A 124 -10.95 3.19 4.92
N SER A 125 -12.00 3.06 5.76
CA SER A 125 -11.81 3.14 7.22
C SER A 125 -11.03 1.97 7.79
N ASP A 126 -10.82 0.91 7.00
CA ASP A 126 -10.01 -0.21 7.47
C ASP A 126 -8.51 0.08 7.37
N VAL A 127 -8.14 1.16 6.71
CA VAL A 127 -6.73 1.50 6.50
C VAL A 127 -6.25 2.46 7.58
N THR A 128 -5.10 2.15 8.17
CA THR A 128 -4.43 3.05 9.09
C THR A 128 -3.27 3.69 8.33
N ALA A 129 -3.27 5.01 8.26
CA ALA A 129 -2.25 5.71 7.47
C ALA A 129 -1.78 6.94 8.22
N ASN A 130 -0.57 7.42 7.91
CA ASN A 130 -0.05 8.64 8.49
C ASN A 130 -0.29 9.84 7.57
N PHE A 131 -1.26 9.72 6.66
CA PHE A 131 -1.65 10.80 5.76
C PHE A 131 -3.14 10.61 5.46
N ASP A 132 -3.75 11.58 4.78
CA ASP A 132 -5.16 11.50 4.44
C ASP A 132 -5.35 10.54 3.27
N TYR A 133 -5.55 9.28 3.58
CA TYR A 133 -5.64 8.22 2.58
C TYR A 133 -6.85 8.41 1.68
N GLU A 134 -7.97 8.83 2.24
CA GLU A 134 -9.17 9.03 1.45
C GLU A 134 -8.97 10.13 0.42
N ASP A 135 -8.39 11.24 0.81
CA ASP A 135 -8.12 12.33 -0.11
C ASP A 135 -7.11 11.91 -1.17
N TYR A 136 -6.09 11.15 -0.76
CA TYR A 136 -5.09 10.65 -1.69
C TYR A 136 -5.77 9.80 -2.77
N LEU A 137 -6.66 8.90 -2.36
CA LEU A 137 -7.35 8.03 -3.33
C LEU A 137 -8.22 8.83 -4.27
N LYS A 138 -8.90 9.84 -3.78
CA LYS A 138 -9.75 10.66 -4.64
C LYS A 138 -8.91 11.32 -5.72
N ARG A 139 -7.73 11.83 -5.35
CA ARG A 139 -6.89 12.50 -6.32
C ARG A 139 -6.33 11.57 -7.39
N ILE A 140 -5.87 10.39 -6.99
CA ILE A 140 -5.28 9.49 -7.97
C ILE A 140 -6.32 8.77 -8.81
N ARG A 141 -7.56 8.69 -8.34
CA ARG A 141 -8.62 8.02 -9.10
C ARG A 141 -9.33 8.96 -10.06
N MET A 142 -8.98 10.23 -10.02
CA MET A 142 -9.55 11.18 -10.95
C MET A 142 -9.07 10.81 -12.36
N PRO A 143 -9.99 10.71 -13.33
CA PRO A 143 -9.59 10.33 -14.68
C PRO A 143 -8.62 11.34 -15.28
N SER A 144 -7.71 10.85 -16.07
CA SER A 144 -6.77 11.72 -16.75
C SER A 144 -7.45 12.79 -17.55
N LYS A 145 -8.55 12.46 -18.17
CA LYS A 145 -9.23 13.46 -18.96
C LYS A 145 -9.70 14.59 -18.08
N ASN A 146 -10.07 14.33 -16.86
CA ASN A 146 -10.45 15.41 -15.99
C ASN A 146 -9.28 16.24 -15.65
N LYS A 147 -8.14 15.65 -15.56
CA LYS A 147 -6.94 16.38 -15.30
C LYS A 147 -6.55 17.17 -16.47
N LEU A 148 -6.69 16.56 -17.64
CA LEU A 148 -6.35 17.25 -18.81
C LEU A 148 -7.27 18.35 -19.01
N THR A 149 -8.48 18.04 -18.84
CA THR A 149 -9.40 18.99 -19.24
C THR A 149 -9.72 19.86 -18.20
N ILE A 150 -9.02 19.82 -17.30
CA ILE A 150 -9.16 20.86 -16.56
C ILE A 150 -9.23 21.85 -17.53
N ASN A 151 -8.76 21.58 -18.54
CA ASN A 151 -8.82 22.38 -19.64
C ASN A 151 -10.00 22.03 -20.35
N SER A 152 -10.24 21.00 -20.55
CA SER A 152 -11.40 20.84 -21.26
C SER A 152 -12.43 20.69 -20.30
N LEU A 153 -12.32 20.56 -19.27
CA LEU A 153 -13.25 20.32 -18.48
C LEU A 153 -13.81 21.30 -17.98
N LEU A 154 -13.49 21.72 -17.92
CA LEU A 154 -14.06 22.54 -17.56
C LEU A 154 -15.11 22.31 -18.14
N GLN A 155 -15.31 21.74 -18.71
CA GLN A 155 -16.28 21.49 -19.16
C GLN A 155 -16.79 20.45 -18.61
N ASP A 156 -16.62 19.84 -18.09
CA ASP A 156 -17.13 18.96 -17.49
C ASP A 156 -17.34 19.10 -16.29
N VAL A 157 -17.14 19.65 -16.17
CA VAL A 157 -17.27 19.80 -15.32
C VAL A 157 -17.93 20.10 -15.16
N LEU A 158 -18.11 20.42 -15.85
CA LEU A 158 -18.72 20.44 -15.90
C LEU A 158 -19.32 19.63 -15.86
N ASP A 159 -19.29 19.12 -16.39
CA ASP A 159 -19.75 18.40 -16.26
C ASP A 159 -19.82 17.72 -15.47
N SER A 160 -19.86 17.80 -15.37
CA SER A 160 -19.90 17.46 -14.69
C SER A 160 -19.72 17.12 -14.12
N LYS A 161 -19.76 17.24 -14.47
CA LYS A 161 -19.56 17.18 -14.26
C LYS A 161 -19.12 16.95 -13.76
N ILE A 162 -19.02 16.98 -14.20
CA ILE A 162 -18.60 17.03 -14.04
C ILE A 162 -18.39 17.17 -13.77
#